data_e36bb908536aef3787b3cd359ba30227
#
_entry.id   e36bb908536aef3787b3cd359ba30227
#
_cell.length_a   1.000
_cell.length_b   1.000
_cell.length_c   1.000
_cell.angle_alpha   90.00
_cell.angle_beta   90.00
_cell.angle_gamma   90.00
#
_symmetry.space_group_name_H-M   'P 1'
#
loop_
_entity.id
_entity.type
_entity.pdbx_description
1 polymer ?
#
loop_
_entity_poly.entity_id
_entity_poly.type
_entity_poly.pdbx_seq_one_letter_code
_entity_poly.pdbx_strand_id
1 'polypeptide(L)'
;LDGILFEEPSVNLLSFNNPYGACNECEGFGSIIGIDPELIIPNRSLSLYENAVACWKGETLSAWKHEFIQSSAKYKFPIHRPIRELSEKELDLLWDGNRNVNGINQFFEYLKDNSYKIQYRVLQSKYRGKTTCPSCEGTRIRKDGSYVKIFNLRDNPSFMEHRDHASLKDVISLNIEEAYVFFKALELPKQSAEIAKPILTEINNRLDYLMRVGLSYLGLNRLSNSL
;
A
#
# COMPACT_ATOMS: atom_id res chain seq x y z
N LEU A 1 0.39 32.08 -1.98
CA LEU A 1 0.06 31.05 -2.99
C LEU A 1 1.36 30.38 -3.39
N ASP A 2 1.48 29.10 -3.18
CA ASP A 2 2.72 28.29 -3.20
C ASP A 2 3.14 27.90 -4.63
N GLY A 3 2.45 28.41 -5.68
CA GLY A 3 2.76 28.12 -7.08
C GLY A 3 2.48 26.66 -7.50
N ILE A 4 1.75 25.90 -6.69
CA ILE A 4 1.38 24.51 -7.02
C ILE A 4 0.33 24.54 -8.12
N LEU A 5 0.65 23.88 -9.25
CA LEU A 5 -0.29 23.68 -10.34
C LEU A 5 -1.02 22.37 -10.12
N PHE A 6 -2.36 22.40 -10.14
CA PHE A 6 -3.20 21.21 -10.13
C PHE A 6 -3.62 20.89 -11.57
N GLU A 7 -3.60 19.61 -11.90
CA GLU A 7 -4.10 19.13 -13.19
C GLU A 7 -5.63 19.26 -13.23
N GLU A 8 -6.15 19.69 -14.38
CA GLU A 8 -7.59 19.79 -14.57
C GLU A 8 -8.23 18.40 -14.56
N PRO A 9 -9.29 18.19 -13.76
CA PRO A 9 -9.96 16.90 -13.68
C PRO A 9 -10.54 16.50 -15.05
N SER A 10 -10.12 15.33 -15.52
CA SER A 10 -10.60 14.75 -16.77
C SER A 10 -10.81 13.24 -16.60
N VAL A 11 -11.58 12.63 -17.49
CA VAL A 11 -11.77 11.16 -17.50
C VAL A 11 -10.41 10.44 -17.65
N ASN A 12 -9.48 11.00 -18.40
CA ASN A 12 -8.16 10.45 -18.61
C ASN A 12 -7.31 10.50 -17.33
N LEU A 13 -7.37 11.58 -16.55
CA LEU A 13 -6.69 11.72 -15.27
C LEU A 13 -7.19 10.69 -14.24
N LEU A 14 -8.46 10.33 -14.31
CA LEU A 14 -9.10 9.41 -13.38
C LEU A 14 -9.08 7.95 -13.84
N SER A 15 -8.30 7.63 -14.88
CA SER A 15 -8.20 6.28 -15.45
C SER A 15 -6.77 5.74 -15.38
N PHE A 16 -6.55 4.66 -14.67
CA PHE A 16 -5.27 3.96 -14.63
C PHE A 16 -4.90 3.22 -15.93
N ASN A 17 -5.87 3.04 -16.85
CA ASN A 17 -5.62 2.46 -18.19
C ASN A 17 -5.12 3.51 -19.20
N ASN A 18 -5.02 4.77 -18.79
CA ASN A 18 -4.52 5.86 -19.60
C ASN A 18 -3.18 6.34 -19.02
N PRO A 19 -2.11 6.52 -19.81
CA PRO A 19 -0.82 6.99 -19.31
C PRO A 19 -0.90 8.32 -18.55
N TYR A 20 -1.89 9.18 -18.88
CA TYR A 20 -2.12 10.45 -18.20
C TYR A 20 -2.63 10.29 -16.76
N GLY A 21 -3.45 9.26 -16.49
CA GLY A 21 -4.00 8.99 -15.15
C GLY A 21 -3.28 7.88 -14.39
N ALA A 22 -2.46 7.08 -15.08
CA ALA A 22 -1.71 6.01 -14.47
C ALA A 22 -0.62 6.55 -13.51
N CYS A 23 -0.35 5.82 -12.45
CA CYS A 23 0.77 6.11 -11.55
C CYS A 23 2.09 6.09 -12.31
N ASN A 24 2.88 7.15 -12.20
CA ASN A 24 4.13 7.31 -12.94
C ASN A 24 5.21 6.28 -12.56
N GLU A 25 5.16 5.73 -11.34
CA GLU A 25 6.16 4.78 -10.86
C GLU A 25 5.86 3.35 -11.30
N CYS A 26 4.61 2.93 -11.26
CA CYS A 26 4.20 1.57 -11.64
C CYS A 26 3.43 1.51 -12.96
N GLU A 27 3.30 2.61 -13.68
CA GLU A 27 2.64 2.70 -14.99
C GLU A 27 1.21 2.10 -15.01
N GLY A 28 0.51 2.21 -13.87
CA GLY A 28 -0.84 1.67 -13.72
C GLY A 28 -0.91 0.19 -13.33
N PHE A 29 0.22 -0.48 -13.07
CA PHE A 29 0.22 -1.88 -12.61
C PHE A 29 -0.13 -2.05 -11.13
N GLY A 30 0.01 -1.01 -10.31
CA GLY A 30 -0.24 -1.05 -8.87
C GLY A 30 0.85 -1.74 -8.05
N SER A 31 1.87 -2.28 -8.73
CA SER A 31 2.99 -3.01 -8.13
C SER A 31 4.27 -2.74 -8.89
N ILE A 32 5.39 -2.85 -8.19
CA ILE A 32 6.74 -2.73 -8.71
C ILE A 32 7.58 -3.94 -8.30
N ILE A 33 8.73 -4.12 -8.95
CA ILE A 33 9.72 -5.08 -8.46
C ILE A 33 10.56 -4.41 -7.39
N GLY A 34 10.28 -4.75 -6.15
CA GLY A 34 10.94 -4.22 -4.97
C GLY A 34 11.44 -5.30 -4.03
N ILE A 35 11.81 -4.89 -2.84
CA ILE A 35 12.16 -5.81 -1.76
C ILE A 35 10.86 -6.43 -1.22
N ASP A 36 10.76 -7.76 -1.27
CA ASP A 36 9.55 -8.48 -0.89
C ASP A 36 9.57 -8.84 0.61
N PRO A 37 8.68 -8.26 1.43
CA PRO A 37 8.61 -8.53 2.85
C PRO A 37 8.37 -10.01 3.19
N GLU A 38 7.64 -10.73 2.36
CA GLU A 38 7.34 -12.15 2.58
C GLU A 38 8.58 -13.04 2.37
N LEU A 39 9.47 -12.64 1.46
CA LEU A 39 10.75 -13.32 1.27
C LEU A 39 11.74 -13.01 2.40
N ILE A 40 11.66 -11.82 3.00
CA ILE A 40 12.54 -11.42 4.10
C ILE A 40 12.09 -12.05 5.42
N ILE A 41 10.78 -12.05 5.70
CA ILE A 41 10.19 -12.61 6.93
C ILE A 41 9.15 -13.67 6.52
N PRO A 42 9.61 -14.83 6.03
CA PRO A 42 8.71 -15.87 5.51
C PRO A 42 7.87 -16.55 6.61
N ASN A 43 8.32 -16.47 7.85
CA ASN A 43 7.57 -17.01 8.99
C ASN A 43 7.49 -15.97 10.12
N ARG A 44 6.36 -15.30 10.19
CA ARG A 44 6.08 -14.27 11.21
C ARG A 44 5.81 -14.86 12.62
N SER A 45 5.72 -16.17 12.76
CA SER A 45 5.62 -16.83 14.07
C SER A 45 6.95 -16.94 14.78
N LEU A 46 8.06 -16.75 14.08
CA LEU A 46 9.40 -16.68 14.65
C LEU A 46 9.67 -15.29 15.20
N SER A 47 10.53 -15.25 16.22
CA SER A 47 11.10 -14.03 16.77
C SER A 47 12.39 -13.62 16.02
N LEU A 48 12.85 -12.41 16.25
CA LEU A 48 14.16 -11.98 15.74
C LEU A 48 15.30 -12.88 16.23
N TYR A 49 15.24 -13.29 17.49
CA TYR A 49 16.23 -14.20 18.08
C TYR A 49 16.28 -15.55 17.36
N GLU A 50 15.12 -16.09 16.98
CA GLU A 50 14.95 -17.36 16.22
C GLU A 50 15.22 -17.22 14.71
N ASN A 51 15.83 -16.14 14.29
CA ASN A 51 16.16 -15.86 12.88
C ASN A 51 14.92 -15.69 11.98
N ALA A 52 13.90 -14.96 12.41
CA ALA A 52 12.76 -14.62 11.57
C ALA A 52 13.19 -13.87 10.29
N VAL A 53 14.21 -12.99 10.38
CA VAL A 53 14.73 -12.20 9.25
C VAL A 53 15.69 -13.06 8.43
N ALA A 54 15.23 -13.55 7.28
CA ALA A 54 15.96 -14.49 6.44
C ALA A 54 17.22 -13.89 5.80
N CYS A 55 17.21 -12.60 5.49
CA CYS A 55 18.35 -11.93 4.85
C CYS A 55 19.55 -11.71 5.79
N TRP A 56 19.37 -11.86 7.10
CA TRP A 56 20.43 -11.75 8.12
C TRP A 56 20.99 -13.13 8.55
N LYS A 57 20.63 -14.21 7.83
CA LYS A 57 21.15 -15.55 8.11
C LYS A 57 22.53 -15.76 7.46
N GLY A 58 23.35 -16.60 8.12
CA GLY A 58 24.71 -16.95 7.64
C GLY A 58 25.79 -16.21 8.40
N GLU A 59 27.03 -16.72 8.32
CA GLU A 59 28.16 -16.25 9.15
C GLU A 59 28.45 -14.76 8.99
N THR A 60 28.52 -14.28 7.74
CA THR A 60 28.84 -12.86 7.44
C THR A 60 27.67 -11.92 7.70
N LEU A 61 26.44 -12.36 7.40
CA LEU A 61 25.25 -11.49 7.45
C LEU A 61 24.61 -11.44 8.83
N SER A 62 24.91 -12.41 9.71
CA SER A 62 24.43 -12.40 11.10
C SER A 62 24.99 -11.23 11.92
N ALA A 63 26.08 -10.60 11.47
CA ALA A 63 26.59 -9.38 12.07
C ALA A 63 25.53 -8.27 12.13
N TRP A 64 24.70 -8.12 11.07
CA TRP A 64 23.60 -7.16 11.04
C TRP A 64 22.54 -7.43 12.11
N LYS A 65 22.19 -8.71 12.30
CA LYS A 65 21.28 -9.13 13.38
C LYS A 65 21.85 -8.78 14.75
N HIS A 66 23.13 -9.07 14.99
CA HIS A 66 23.79 -8.77 16.26
C HIS A 66 23.88 -7.27 16.52
N GLU A 67 24.24 -6.49 15.51
CA GLU A 67 24.28 -5.03 15.58
C GLU A 67 22.89 -4.46 15.90
N PHE A 68 21.85 -4.95 15.19
CA PHE A 68 20.47 -4.55 15.47
C PHE A 68 20.07 -4.87 16.92
N ILE A 69 20.33 -6.08 17.41
CA ILE A 69 20.00 -6.48 18.80
C ILE A 69 20.69 -5.57 19.80
N GLN A 70 21.97 -5.27 19.62
CA GLN A 70 22.73 -4.41 20.53
C GLN A 70 22.23 -2.96 20.51
N SER A 71 22.04 -2.40 19.34
CA SER A 71 21.60 -1.00 19.18
C SER A 71 20.14 -0.78 19.59
N SER A 72 19.25 -1.75 19.31
CA SER A 72 17.83 -1.69 19.65
C SER A 72 17.53 -1.93 21.14
N ALA A 73 18.49 -2.43 21.92
CA ALA A 73 18.34 -2.65 23.36
C ALA A 73 17.93 -1.36 24.11
N LYS A 74 18.44 -0.20 23.69
CA LYS A 74 18.07 1.12 24.25
C LYS A 74 16.58 1.45 24.07
N TYR A 75 15.97 0.89 23.04
CA TYR A 75 14.55 1.07 22.71
C TYR A 75 13.66 -0.06 23.27
N LYS A 76 14.26 -0.97 24.05
CA LYS A 76 13.57 -2.14 24.65
C LYS A 76 12.89 -3.02 23.61
N PHE A 77 13.50 -3.17 22.42
CA PHE A 77 12.95 -4.01 21.34
C PHE A 77 12.82 -5.46 21.81
N PRO A 78 11.63 -6.10 21.65
CA PRO A 78 11.33 -7.43 22.19
C PRO A 78 11.86 -8.56 21.27
N ILE A 79 13.16 -8.83 21.32
CA ILE A 79 13.86 -9.78 20.43
C ILE A 79 13.35 -11.21 20.46
N HIS A 80 12.66 -11.62 21.54
CA HIS A 80 12.08 -12.98 21.71
C HIS A 80 10.60 -13.06 21.36
N ARG A 81 9.94 -11.92 21.07
CA ARG A 81 8.52 -11.91 20.69
C ARG A 81 8.38 -12.25 19.20
N PRO A 82 7.38 -13.08 18.81
CA PRO A 82 7.08 -13.36 17.41
C PRO A 82 6.82 -12.07 16.62
N ILE A 83 7.28 -12.02 15.35
CA ILE A 83 7.14 -10.81 14.50
C ILE A 83 5.67 -10.41 14.34
N ARG A 84 4.73 -11.36 14.28
CA ARG A 84 3.28 -11.06 14.17
C ARG A 84 2.70 -10.32 15.39
N GLU A 85 3.38 -10.33 16.53
CA GLU A 85 2.95 -9.73 17.80
C GLU A 85 3.65 -8.40 18.09
N LEU A 86 4.50 -7.94 17.18
CA LEU A 86 5.17 -6.64 17.28
C LEU A 86 4.16 -5.53 17.00
N SER A 87 4.27 -4.44 17.74
CA SER A 87 3.54 -3.21 17.47
C SER A 87 4.06 -2.52 16.20
N GLU A 88 3.27 -1.62 15.60
CA GLU A 88 3.68 -0.83 14.43
C GLU A 88 5.03 -0.13 14.65
N LYS A 89 5.22 0.52 15.80
CA LYS A 89 6.48 1.20 16.13
C LYS A 89 7.68 0.26 16.23
N GLU A 90 7.47 -0.95 16.69
CA GLU A 90 8.52 -1.98 16.74
C GLU A 90 8.80 -2.53 15.33
N LEU A 91 7.77 -2.68 14.49
CA LEU A 91 7.93 -3.05 13.08
C LEU A 91 8.65 -1.94 12.30
N ASP A 92 8.28 -0.67 12.48
CA ASP A 92 8.96 0.47 11.86
C ASP A 92 10.44 0.49 12.25
N LEU A 93 10.76 0.26 13.54
CA LEU A 93 12.15 0.19 13.99
C LEU A 93 12.91 -0.98 13.33
N LEU A 94 12.26 -2.14 13.14
CA LEU A 94 12.87 -3.29 12.48
C LEU A 94 13.11 -3.04 10.98
N TRP A 95 12.18 -2.38 10.31
CA TRP A 95 12.26 -2.09 8.88
C TRP A 95 13.10 -0.87 8.56
N ASP A 96 12.75 0.28 9.13
CA ASP A 96 13.33 1.58 8.79
C ASP A 96 14.46 2.00 9.71
N GLY A 97 14.61 1.32 10.86
CA GLY A 97 15.59 1.70 11.84
C GLY A 97 15.39 3.13 12.38
N ASN A 98 16.48 3.74 12.81
CA ASN A 98 16.55 5.16 13.16
C ASN A 98 18.02 5.63 13.15
N ARG A 99 18.30 6.85 13.63
CA ARG A 99 19.69 7.41 13.68
C ARG A 99 20.72 6.52 14.37
N ASN A 100 20.30 5.60 15.24
CA ASN A 100 21.18 4.77 16.07
C ASN A 100 21.00 3.26 15.81
N VAL A 101 20.01 2.87 15.03
CA VAL A 101 19.69 1.47 14.78
C VAL A 101 19.53 1.28 13.28
N ASN A 102 20.32 0.40 12.70
CA ASN A 102 20.20 0.01 11.29
C ASN A 102 19.16 -1.10 11.17
N GLY A 103 18.06 -0.83 10.44
CA GLY A 103 17.01 -1.79 10.16
C GLY A 103 17.25 -2.57 8.85
N ILE A 104 16.20 -3.24 8.40
CA ILE A 104 16.24 -4.06 7.16
C ILE A 104 16.48 -3.18 5.93
N ASN A 105 15.89 -1.99 5.84
CA ASN A 105 16.04 -1.11 4.70
C ASN A 105 17.48 -0.61 4.55
N GLN A 106 18.16 -0.23 5.65
CA GLN A 106 19.57 0.15 5.62
C GLN A 106 20.49 -1.02 5.19
N PHE A 107 20.13 -2.25 5.54
CA PHE A 107 20.85 -3.43 5.04
C PHE A 107 20.76 -3.52 3.50
N PHE A 108 19.57 -3.32 2.92
CA PHE A 108 19.41 -3.34 1.47
C PHE A 108 20.06 -2.15 0.77
N GLU A 109 20.07 -0.96 1.39
CA GLU A 109 20.86 0.19 0.93
C GLU A 109 22.35 -0.15 0.89
N TYR A 110 22.89 -0.71 1.96
CA TYR A 110 24.25 -1.19 1.99
C TYR A 110 24.56 -2.20 0.88
N LEU A 111 23.67 -3.16 0.62
CA LEU A 111 23.85 -4.11 -0.50
C LEU A 111 23.83 -3.40 -1.85
N LYS A 112 22.98 -2.38 -2.01
CA LYS A 112 22.87 -1.58 -3.23
C LYS A 112 24.16 -0.81 -3.50
N ASP A 113 24.70 -0.13 -2.49
CA ASP A 113 25.93 0.66 -2.59
C ASP A 113 27.14 -0.22 -2.87
N ASN A 114 27.12 -1.47 -2.42
CA ASN A 114 28.15 -2.46 -2.67
C ASN A 114 27.84 -3.44 -3.82
N SER A 115 26.92 -3.07 -4.72
CA SER A 115 26.44 -3.91 -5.83
C SER A 115 27.51 -4.26 -6.88
N TYR A 116 28.70 -3.63 -6.83
CA TYR A 116 29.87 -4.05 -7.61
C TYR A 116 30.34 -5.48 -7.26
N LYS A 117 30.03 -5.98 -6.07
CA LYS A 117 30.26 -7.37 -5.65
C LYS A 117 29.12 -8.27 -6.13
N ILE A 118 29.46 -9.31 -6.91
CA ILE A 118 28.47 -10.23 -7.49
C ILE A 118 27.58 -10.86 -6.42
N GLN A 119 28.15 -11.28 -5.28
CA GLN A 119 27.39 -11.90 -4.20
C GLN A 119 26.27 -11.01 -3.64
N TYR A 120 26.47 -9.69 -3.58
CA TYR A 120 25.45 -8.76 -3.08
C TYR A 120 24.34 -8.54 -4.10
N ARG A 121 24.64 -8.54 -5.39
CA ARG A 121 23.61 -8.52 -6.46
C ARG A 121 22.75 -9.78 -6.42
N VAL A 122 23.36 -10.95 -6.26
CA VAL A 122 22.64 -12.22 -6.13
C VAL A 122 21.77 -12.22 -4.89
N LEU A 123 22.29 -11.72 -3.76
CA LEU A 123 21.54 -11.61 -2.51
C LEU A 123 20.34 -10.67 -2.65
N GLN A 124 20.51 -9.49 -3.24
CA GLN A 124 19.40 -8.58 -3.53
C GLN A 124 18.34 -9.23 -4.42
N SER A 125 18.78 -9.91 -5.51
CA SER A 125 17.85 -10.57 -6.43
C SER A 125 17.03 -11.65 -5.76
N LYS A 126 17.59 -12.36 -4.78
CA LYS A 126 16.90 -13.40 -4.00
C LYS A 126 15.70 -12.87 -3.20
N TYR A 127 15.77 -11.61 -2.75
CA TYR A 127 14.74 -10.97 -1.92
C TYR A 127 13.90 -9.96 -2.70
N ARG A 128 14.03 -9.91 -4.03
CA ARG A 128 13.17 -9.11 -4.90
C ARG A 128 11.94 -9.91 -5.31
N GLY A 129 10.81 -9.24 -5.23
CA GLY A 129 9.52 -9.76 -5.66
C GLY A 129 8.60 -8.65 -6.14
N LYS A 130 7.38 -9.03 -6.49
CA LYS A 130 6.34 -8.10 -6.86
C LYS A 130 5.74 -7.51 -5.59
N THR A 131 6.02 -6.24 -5.32
CA THR A 131 5.55 -5.51 -4.14
C THR A 131 4.54 -4.44 -4.52
N THR A 132 3.68 -4.05 -3.60
CA THR A 132 2.78 -2.91 -3.80
C THR A 132 3.58 -1.65 -4.10
N CYS A 133 3.16 -0.89 -5.11
CA CYS A 133 3.82 0.36 -5.47
C CYS A 133 3.70 1.36 -4.31
N PRO A 134 4.81 1.91 -3.78
CA PRO A 134 4.77 2.83 -2.64
C PRO A 134 4.15 4.20 -2.99
N SER A 135 4.18 4.60 -4.26
CA SER A 135 3.64 5.88 -4.71
C SER A 135 2.11 5.90 -4.76
N CYS A 136 1.50 4.86 -5.30
CA CYS A 136 0.04 4.77 -5.44
C CYS A 136 -0.62 3.79 -4.44
N GLU A 137 0.17 3.08 -3.64
CA GLU A 137 -0.31 2.10 -2.64
C GLU A 137 -1.29 1.07 -3.22
N GLY A 138 -1.03 0.65 -4.47
CA GLY A 138 -1.87 -0.31 -5.19
C GLY A 138 -3.09 0.26 -5.90
N THR A 139 -3.42 1.54 -5.76
CA THR A 139 -4.58 2.16 -6.43
C THR A 139 -4.39 2.35 -7.92
N ARG A 140 -3.17 2.25 -8.42
CA ARG A 140 -2.79 2.33 -9.83
C ARG A 140 -2.89 3.73 -10.45
N ILE A 141 -3.50 4.69 -9.74
CA ILE A 141 -3.73 6.06 -10.18
C ILE A 141 -2.63 6.98 -9.66
N ARG A 142 -2.24 7.96 -10.46
CA ARG A 142 -1.29 9.00 -10.06
C ARG A 142 -1.85 9.87 -8.93
N LYS A 143 -0.95 10.47 -8.15
CA LYS A 143 -1.30 11.26 -6.97
C LYS A 143 -2.26 12.41 -7.29
N ASP A 144 -2.14 13.02 -8.47
CA ASP A 144 -3.00 14.14 -8.89
C ASP A 144 -4.49 13.74 -8.93
N GLY A 145 -4.82 12.50 -9.30
CA GLY A 145 -6.19 11.99 -9.28
C GLY A 145 -6.79 11.91 -7.87
N SER A 146 -5.97 11.84 -6.83
CA SER A 146 -6.46 11.83 -5.43
C SER A 146 -6.88 13.21 -4.91
N TYR A 147 -6.52 14.29 -5.62
CA TYR A 147 -6.98 15.63 -5.28
C TYR A 147 -8.42 15.91 -5.71
N VAL A 148 -8.96 15.10 -6.62
CA VAL A 148 -10.39 15.14 -6.99
C VAL A 148 -11.19 14.44 -5.90
N LYS A 149 -12.16 15.15 -5.33
CA LYS A 149 -12.94 14.69 -4.18
C LYS A 149 -14.44 14.75 -4.45
N ILE A 150 -15.15 13.77 -3.96
CA ILE A 150 -16.60 13.73 -3.91
C ILE A 150 -16.99 14.14 -2.50
N PHE A 151 -17.72 15.25 -2.37
CA PHE A 151 -18.26 15.71 -1.09
C PHE A 151 -19.63 15.07 -0.84
N ASN A 152 -19.81 14.50 0.34
CA ASN A 152 -21.07 13.93 0.78
C ASN A 152 -21.80 14.93 1.69
N LEU A 153 -23.11 15.12 1.51
CA LEU A 153 -23.92 15.97 2.38
C LEU A 153 -24.20 15.31 3.74
N ARG A 154 -24.07 14.00 3.81
CA ARG A 154 -24.07 13.24 5.06
C ARG A 154 -22.65 12.75 5.37
N ASP A 155 -22.45 12.30 6.61
CA ASP A 155 -21.22 11.64 6.97
C ASP A 155 -21.03 10.35 6.17
N ASN A 156 -19.82 10.14 5.70
CA ASN A 156 -19.42 8.88 5.08
C ASN A 156 -19.47 7.73 6.12
N PRO A 157 -19.61 6.47 5.67
CA PRO A 157 -19.52 5.30 6.53
C PRO A 157 -18.21 5.28 7.35
N SER A 158 -18.24 4.64 8.51
CA SER A 158 -17.13 4.67 9.48
C SER A 158 -15.81 4.07 9.00
N PHE A 159 -15.84 3.25 7.96
CA PHE A 159 -14.65 2.68 7.32
C PHE A 159 -13.94 3.65 6.36
N MET A 160 -14.55 4.79 6.01
CA MET A 160 -13.92 5.83 5.20
C MET A 160 -12.99 6.68 6.06
N GLU A 161 -11.83 7.07 5.49
CA GLU A 161 -10.85 7.91 6.17
C GLU A 161 -11.41 9.29 6.55
N HIS A 162 -12.19 9.89 5.63
CA HIS A 162 -12.79 11.20 5.82
C HIS A 162 -14.30 11.13 5.89
N ARG A 163 -14.90 11.89 6.82
CA ARG A 163 -16.35 11.88 7.05
C ARG A 163 -17.14 12.63 5.99
N ASP A 164 -16.60 13.72 5.48
CA ASP A 164 -17.31 14.67 4.61
C ASP A 164 -16.98 14.51 3.12
N HIS A 165 -15.91 13.81 2.80
CA HIS A 165 -15.51 13.61 1.40
C HIS A 165 -14.82 12.27 1.18
N ALA A 166 -14.73 11.87 -0.10
CA ALA A 166 -13.93 10.73 -0.55
C ALA A 166 -13.13 11.11 -1.79
N SER A 167 -11.86 10.76 -1.83
CA SER A 167 -11.04 10.83 -3.04
C SER A 167 -11.24 9.58 -3.90
N LEU A 168 -10.78 9.63 -5.16
CA LEU A 168 -10.79 8.46 -6.02
C LEU A 168 -9.93 7.31 -5.44
N LYS A 169 -8.83 7.64 -4.75
CA LYS A 169 -7.98 6.67 -4.06
C LYS A 169 -8.78 5.90 -3.00
N ASP A 170 -9.55 6.63 -2.18
CA ASP A 170 -10.36 6.04 -1.11
C ASP A 170 -11.40 5.08 -1.70
N VAL A 171 -12.11 5.52 -2.74
CA VAL A 171 -13.15 4.71 -3.38
C VAL A 171 -12.58 3.44 -4.04
N ILE A 172 -11.45 3.54 -4.76
CA ILE A 172 -10.82 2.39 -5.43
C ILE A 172 -10.27 1.37 -4.42
N SER A 173 -9.90 1.82 -3.22
CA SER A 173 -9.37 0.94 -2.17
C SER A 173 -10.45 0.11 -1.47
N LEU A 174 -11.73 0.44 -1.65
CA LEU A 174 -12.85 -0.30 -1.07
C LEU A 174 -12.99 -1.70 -1.69
N ASN A 175 -13.52 -2.62 -0.89
CA ASN A 175 -14.09 -3.85 -1.42
C ASN A 175 -15.52 -3.57 -1.95
N ILE A 176 -16.11 -4.56 -2.64
CA ILE A 176 -17.43 -4.41 -3.29
C ILE A 176 -18.53 -4.10 -2.26
N GLU A 177 -18.49 -4.73 -1.07
CA GLU A 177 -19.47 -4.48 0.00
C GLU A 177 -19.37 -3.05 0.54
N GLU A 178 -18.16 -2.60 0.84
CA GLU A 178 -17.91 -1.23 1.29
C GLU A 178 -18.30 -0.20 0.24
N ALA A 179 -17.96 -0.46 -1.04
CA ALA A 179 -18.36 0.39 -2.15
C ALA A 179 -19.88 0.46 -2.29
N TYR A 180 -20.57 -0.67 -2.15
CA TYR A 180 -22.04 -0.71 -2.18
C TYR A 180 -22.65 0.15 -1.08
N VAL A 181 -22.16 0.03 0.17
CA VAL A 181 -22.60 0.84 1.30
C VAL A 181 -22.32 2.33 1.06
N PHE A 182 -21.11 2.66 0.57
CA PHE A 182 -20.71 4.04 0.28
C PHE A 182 -21.63 4.69 -0.76
N PHE A 183 -21.82 4.06 -1.93
CA PHE A 183 -22.63 4.64 -3.01
C PHE A 183 -24.12 4.69 -2.68
N LYS A 184 -24.64 3.79 -1.84
CA LYS A 184 -26.03 3.84 -1.32
C LYS A 184 -26.24 4.97 -0.32
N ALA A 185 -25.23 5.29 0.49
CA ALA A 185 -25.29 6.36 1.49
C ALA A 185 -24.93 7.74 0.92
N LEU A 186 -24.44 7.81 -0.33
CA LEU A 186 -23.96 9.06 -0.93
C LEU A 186 -25.11 10.02 -1.22
N GLU A 187 -25.09 11.19 -0.59
CA GLU A 187 -26.00 12.30 -0.85
C GLU A 187 -25.24 13.50 -1.45
N LEU A 188 -25.66 13.86 -2.65
CA LEU A 188 -25.08 14.98 -3.39
C LEU A 188 -26.01 16.20 -3.37
N PRO A 189 -25.48 17.42 -3.56
CA PRO A 189 -26.30 18.62 -3.82
C PRO A 189 -27.26 18.38 -4.99
N LYS A 190 -28.46 18.97 -4.96
CA LYS A 190 -29.55 18.71 -5.93
C LYS A 190 -29.08 18.73 -7.38
N GLN A 191 -28.35 19.77 -7.78
CA GLN A 191 -27.87 19.89 -9.17
C GLN A 191 -26.89 18.74 -9.55
N SER A 192 -25.94 18.42 -8.67
CA SER A 192 -25.01 17.32 -8.87
C SER A 192 -25.71 15.96 -8.85
N ALA A 193 -26.73 15.79 -7.99
CA ALA A 193 -27.53 14.57 -7.89
C ALA A 193 -28.30 14.29 -9.20
N GLU A 194 -28.87 15.31 -9.83
CA GLU A 194 -29.58 15.16 -11.11
C GLU A 194 -28.63 14.69 -12.22
N ILE A 195 -27.44 15.30 -12.31
CA ILE A 195 -26.41 14.93 -13.30
C ILE A 195 -25.88 13.52 -13.02
N ALA A 196 -25.61 13.19 -11.75
CA ALA A 196 -25.03 11.91 -11.36
C ALA A 196 -26.02 10.74 -11.34
N LYS A 197 -27.33 11.01 -11.33
CA LYS A 197 -28.40 9.99 -11.20
C LYS A 197 -28.25 8.78 -12.14
N PRO A 198 -28.06 8.93 -13.46
CA PRO A 198 -27.92 7.77 -14.34
C PRO A 198 -26.64 6.98 -14.02
N ILE A 199 -25.53 7.67 -13.67
CA ILE A 199 -24.26 7.06 -13.33
C ILE A 199 -24.37 6.26 -12.03
N LEU A 200 -24.93 6.88 -10.98
CA LEU A 200 -25.14 6.23 -9.68
C LEU A 200 -26.10 5.03 -9.79
N THR A 201 -27.12 5.11 -10.63
CA THR A 201 -28.02 3.98 -10.90
C THR A 201 -27.24 2.80 -11.49
N GLU A 202 -26.39 3.04 -12.48
CA GLU A 202 -25.58 1.99 -13.11
C GLU A 202 -24.55 1.41 -12.14
N ILE A 203 -23.85 2.25 -11.36
CA ILE A 203 -22.91 1.80 -10.33
C ILE A 203 -23.61 0.90 -9.31
N ASN A 204 -24.74 1.35 -8.76
CA ASN A 204 -25.50 0.59 -7.77
C ASN A 204 -26.00 -0.74 -8.33
N ASN A 205 -26.47 -0.79 -9.58
CA ASN A 205 -26.93 -2.02 -10.24
C ASN A 205 -25.78 -3.03 -10.39
N ARG A 206 -24.60 -2.57 -10.79
CA ARG A 206 -23.41 -3.44 -10.93
C ARG A 206 -22.92 -3.95 -9.58
N LEU A 207 -22.86 -3.09 -8.56
CA LEU A 207 -22.48 -3.50 -7.22
C LEU A 207 -23.48 -4.48 -6.62
N ASP A 208 -24.79 -4.25 -6.77
CA ASP A 208 -25.84 -5.15 -6.34
C ASP A 208 -25.71 -6.54 -7.01
N TYR A 209 -25.42 -6.57 -8.31
CA TYR A 209 -25.17 -7.82 -9.02
C TYR A 209 -23.95 -8.56 -8.44
N LEU A 210 -22.83 -7.87 -8.21
CA LEU A 210 -21.62 -8.47 -7.64
C LEU A 210 -21.85 -8.99 -6.21
N MET A 211 -22.65 -8.28 -5.41
CA MET A 211 -23.08 -8.73 -4.08
C MET A 211 -23.89 -10.04 -4.17
N ARG A 212 -24.84 -10.12 -5.09
CA ARG A 212 -25.70 -11.32 -5.28
C ARG A 212 -24.93 -12.55 -5.74
N VAL A 213 -23.87 -12.39 -6.52
CA VAL A 213 -23.02 -13.51 -6.94
C VAL A 213 -21.94 -13.88 -5.92
N GLY A 214 -21.94 -13.25 -4.73
CA GLY A 214 -21.05 -13.58 -3.62
C GLY A 214 -19.64 -13.04 -3.72
N LEU A 215 -19.40 -11.99 -4.51
CA LEU A 215 -18.09 -11.36 -4.72
C LEU A 215 -17.85 -10.14 -3.82
N SER A 216 -18.58 -10.02 -2.71
CA SER A 216 -18.54 -8.86 -1.80
C SER A 216 -17.14 -8.52 -1.27
N TYR A 217 -16.31 -9.52 -1.08
CA TYR A 217 -14.96 -9.41 -0.50
C TYR A 217 -13.88 -8.93 -1.49
N LEU A 218 -14.18 -8.84 -2.78
CA LEU A 218 -13.19 -8.43 -3.78
C LEU A 218 -12.96 -6.92 -3.73
N GLY A 219 -11.67 -6.50 -3.72
CA GLY A 219 -11.29 -5.10 -3.86
C GLY A 219 -11.52 -4.57 -5.27
N LEU A 220 -11.97 -3.31 -5.39
CA LEU A 220 -12.17 -2.65 -6.68
C LEU A 220 -10.87 -2.47 -7.47
N ASN A 221 -9.73 -2.40 -6.80
CA ASN A 221 -8.40 -2.28 -7.40
C ASN A 221 -7.79 -3.62 -7.84
N ARG A 222 -8.49 -4.73 -7.64
CA ARG A 222 -7.98 -6.06 -7.97
C ARG A 222 -7.69 -6.21 -9.47
N LEU A 223 -6.55 -6.82 -9.76
CA LEU A 223 -6.18 -7.14 -11.14
C LEU A 223 -7.04 -8.29 -11.68
N SER A 224 -7.56 -8.15 -12.90
CA SER A 224 -8.41 -9.18 -13.54
C SER A 224 -7.68 -10.51 -13.74
N ASN A 225 -6.36 -10.51 -13.87
CA ASN A 225 -5.55 -11.73 -14.00
C ASN A 225 -5.28 -12.45 -12.66
N SER A 226 -5.83 -11.92 -11.55
CA SER A 226 -5.73 -12.53 -10.21
C SER A 226 -7.07 -13.13 -9.74
N LEU A 227 -8.07 -13.14 -10.63
CA LEU A 227 -9.39 -13.75 -10.41
C LEU A 227 -9.38 -15.25 -10.66
#